data_ca5e9bd155b1761415f5d1da07dcb5a4
#
_entry.id   ca5e9bd155b1761415f5d1da07dcb5a4
#
_cell.length_a   1.000
_cell.length_b   1.000
_cell.length_c   1.000
_cell.angle_alpha   90.00
_cell.angle_beta   90.00
_cell.angle_gamma   90.00
#
_symmetry.space_group_name_H-M   'P 1'
#
loop_
_entity.id
_entity.type
_entity.pdbx_description
1 polymer ?
#
loop_
_entity_poly.entity_id
_entity_poly.type
_entity_poly.pdbx_seq_one_letter_code
_entity_poly.pdbx_strand_id
1 'polypeptide(L)'
;MLDFYYDVIKTKYPEDKSTLLFTDTDSLMISIETENIYDDMREEHEHFDLSNYPDDHQIFKNDTPETIKWLKQKNKKRVGKFKDEAGGEPILEFVGLRAKAYAYLLETYDCKSNEFIIEQSKKLKGIKKNVVKKKIHYKNFVFGSRLLCTDGDISI
;
A
#
# COMPACT_ATOMS: atom_id res chain seq x y z
N MET A 1 7.83 10.68 -8.79
CA MET A 1 7.04 10.37 -7.58
C MET A 1 6.17 11.55 -7.17
N LEU A 2 6.72 12.74 -6.96
CA LEU A 2 5.92 13.94 -6.64
C LEU A 2 4.97 14.28 -7.80
N ASP A 3 5.41 14.22 -9.04
CA ASP A 3 4.56 14.43 -10.22
C ASP A 3 3.34 13.50 -10.21
N PHE A 4 3.54 12.20 -9.93
CA PHE A 4 2.44 11.26 -9.79
C PHE A 4 1.45 11.65 -8.68
N TYR A 5 1.97 12.06 -7.52
CA TYR A 5 1.13 12.49 -6.40
C TYR A 5 0.31 13.74 -6.73
N TYR A 6 0.96 14.78 -7.29
CA TYR A 6 0.27 16.05 -7.58
C TYR A 6 -0.54 16.00 -8.88
N ASP A 7 0.01 15.40 -9.95
CA ASP A 7 -0.60 15.45 -11.28
C ASP A 7 -1.65 14.35 -11.49
N VAL A 8 -1.54 13.21 -10.78
CA VAL A 8 -2.48 12.09 -10.90
C VAL A 8 -3.39 12.02 -9.68
N ILE A 9 -2.82 11.79 -8.49
CA ILE A 9 -3.62 11.54 -7.28
C ILE A 9 -4.44 12.77 -6.89
N LYS A 10 -3.80 13.94 -6.75
CA LYS A 10 -4.50 15.17 -6.35
C LYS A 10 -5.45 15.72 -7.42
N THR A 11 -5.22 15.38 -8.68
CA THR A 11 -6.14 15.74 -9.77
C THR A 11 -7.37 14.84 -9.78
N LYS A 12 -7.19 13.54 -9.55
CA LYS A 12 -8.28 12.56 -9.58
C LYS A 12 -9.11 12.59 -8.28
N TYR A 13 -8.46 12.78 -7.12
CA TYR A 13 -9.11 12.77 -5.80
C TYR A 13 -8.98 14.12 -5.10
N PRO A 14 -10.12 14.76 -4.72
CA PRO A 14 -10.12 15.97 -3.90
C PRO A 14 -9.36 15.81 -2.57
N GLU A 15 -9.00 16.94 -1.95
CA GLU A 15 -8.20 16.93 -0.72
C GLU A 15 -8.87 16.20 0.45
N ASP A 16 -10.19 16.26 0.53
CA ASP A 16 -11.00 15.56 1.52
C ASP A 16 -11.08 14.04 1.30
N LYS A 17 -10.78 13.57 0.08
CA LYS A 17 -10.83 12.14 -0.30
C LYS A 17 -9.47 11.48 -0.45
N SER A 18 -8.38 12.21 -0.31
CA SER A 18 -7.04 11.64 -0.42
C SER A 18 -6.08 12.23 0.60
N THR A 19 -5.50 11.36 1.42
CA THR A 19 -4.52 11.75 2.44
C THR A 19 -3.22 10.98 2.25
N LEU A 20 -2.10 11.71 2.17
CA LEU A 20 -0.77 11.12 2.18
C LEU A 20 -0.40 10.73 3.60
N LEU A 21 -0.35 9.42 3.87
CA LEU A 21 -0.04 8.89 5.19
C LEU A 21 1.47 8.80 5.43
N PHE A 22 2.23 8.44 4.39
CA PHE A 22 3.65 8.18 4.54
C PHE A 22 4.39 8.20 3.19
N THR A 23 5.66 8.63 3.22
CA THR A 23 6.59 8.52 2.09
C THR A 23 7.93 7.93 2.55
N ASP A 24 8.56 7.10 1.74
CA ASP A 24 9.93 6.62 1.98
C ASP A 24 10.66 6.49 0.64
N THR A 25 11.46 7.49 0.31
CA THR A 25 12.34 7.58 -0.86
C THR A 25 11.61 7.44 -2.21
N ASP A 26 11.09 6.27 -2.53
CA ASP A 26 10.46 5.87 -3.78
C ASP A 26 9.06 5.22 -3.59
N SER A 27 8.55 5.23 -2.37
CA SER A 27 7.24 4.69 -2.04
C SER A 27 6.30 5.73 -1.43
N LEU A 28 5.01 5.58 -1.70
CA LEU A 28 3.92 6.38 -1.17
C LEU A 28 2.91 5.47 -0.48
N MET A 29 2.42 5.86 0.68
CA MET A 29 1.25 5.29 1.31
C MET A 29 0.18 6.37 1.33
N ILE A 30 -0.93 6.12 0.64
CA ILE A 30 -2.00 7.09 0.46
C ILE A 30 -3.31 6.44 0.89
N SER A 31 -4.07 7.13 1.72
CA SER A 31 -5.47 6.78 1.98
C SER A 31 -6.33 7.46 0.93
N ILE A 32 -7.17 6.70 0.24
CA ILE A 32 -8.05 7.20 -0.82
C ILE A 32 -9.47 6.69 -0.56
N GLU A 33 -10.43 7.61 -0.56
CA GLU A 33 -11.84 7.29 -0.52
C GLU A 33 -12.39 7.26 -1.96
N THR A 34 -12.72 6.06 -2.43
CA THR A 34 -13.25 5.79 -3.77
C THR A 34 -14.20 4.59 -3.75
N GLU A 35 -15.04 4.47 -4.76
CA GLU A 35 -15.92 3.30 -4.90
C GLU A 35 -15.14 2.03 -5.18
N ASN A 36 -14.12 2.09 -6.04
CA ASN A 36 -13.26 0.96 -6.37
C ASN A 36 -11.86 1.42 -6.83
N ILE A 37 -10.89 1.28 -5.96
CA ILE A 37 -9.50 1.65 -6.25
C ILE A 37 -8.90 0.89 -7.45
N TYR A 38 -9.33 -0.36 -7.69
CA TYR A 38 -8.79 -1.15 -8.79
C TYR A 38 -9.33 -0.72 -10.15
N ASP A 39 -10.55 -0.22 -10.22
CA ASP A 39 -11.10 0.40 -11.43
C ASP A 39 -10.33 1.69 -11.73
N ASP A 40 -10.06 2.51 -10.71
CA ASP A 40 -9.25 3.71 -10.83
C ASP A 40 -7.81 3.42 -11.29
N MET A 41 -7.16 2.41 -10.69
CA MET A 41 -5.81 1.98 -11.12
C MET A 41 -5.82 1.42 -12.53
N ARG A 42 -6.90 0.78 -12.94
CA ARG A 42 -7.07 0.24 -14.29
C ARG A 42 -7.19 1.34 -15.34
N GLU A 43 -7.91 2.41 -15.04
CA GLU A 43 -7.97 3.61 -15.88
C GLU A 43 -6.58 4.25 -16.03
N GLU A 44 -5.87 4.39 -14.93
CA GLU A 44 -4.54 4.99 -14.85
C GLU A 44 -3.40 3.97 -15.10
N HIS A 45 -3.68 2.85 -15.78
CA HIS A 45 -2.75 1.73 -15.96
C HIS A 45 -1.38 2.12 -16.54
N GLU A 46 -1.29 3.28 -17.22
CA GLU A 46 -0.03 3.82 -17.74
C GLU A 46 0.98 4.09 -16.60
N HIS A 47 0.51 4.39 -15.40
CA HIS A 47 1.34 4.72 -14.25
C HIS A 47 1.74 3.50 -13.43
N PHE A 48 1.10 2.33 -13.64
CA PHE A 48 1.26 1.16 -12.80
C PHE A 48 1.92 -0.04 -13.48
N ASP A 49 2.74 -0.77 -12.71
CA ASP A 49 3.20 -2.13 -13.02
C ASP A 49 2.20 -3.13 -12.42
N LEU A 50 1.32 -3.66 -13.26
CA LEU A 50 0.26 -4.61 -12.85
C LEU A 50 0.72 -6.09 -12.87
N SER A 51 2.01 -6.35 -13.03
CA SER A 51 2.53 -7.71 -13.24
C SER A 51 2.41 -8.64 -12.03
N ASN A 52 2.16 -8.11 -10.83
CA ASN A 52 2.02 -8.91 -9.60
C ASN A 52 0.62 -9.45 -9.35
N TYR A 53 -0.41 -8.81 -9.92
CA TYR A 53 -1.77 -9.27 -9.70
C TYR A 53 -2.00 -10.63 -10.35
N PRO A 54 -2.72 -11.57 -9.71
CA PRO A 54 -3.16 -12.81 -10.35
C PRO A 54 -4.09 -12.51 -11.53
N ASP A 55 -4.24 -13.44 -12.47
CA ASP A 55 -5.00 -13.21 -13.69
C ASP A 55 -6.52 -13.10 -13.43
N ASP A 56 -7.00 -13.68 -12.34
CA ASP A 56 -8.38 -13.64 -11.86
C ASP A 56 -8.67 -12.46 -10.90
N HIS A 57 -7.69 -11.58 -10.68
CA HIS A 57 -7.88 -10.43 -9.80
C HIS A 57 -8.91 -9.46 -10.37
N GLN A 58 -9.68 -8.81 -9.49
CA GLN A 58 -10.75 -7.87 -9.86
C GLN A 58 -10.32 -6.71 -10.77
N ILE A 59 -9.04 -6.31 -10.74
CA ILE A 59 -8.49 -5.28 -11.63
C ILE A 59 -8.61 -5.66 -13.11
N PHE A 60 -8.75 -6.95 -13.42
CA PHE A 60 -8.86 -7.51 -14.76
C PHE A 60 -10.27 -8.06 -15.08
N LYS A 61 -11.26 -7.79 -14.23
CA LYS A 61 -12.60 -8.41 -14.28
C LYS A 61 -13.30 -8.35 -15.65
N ASN A 62 -12.98 -7.36 -16.48
CA ASN A 62 -13.59 -7.12 -17.79
C ASN A 62 -12.59 -7.31 -18.96
N ASP A 63 -11.39 -7.81 -18.69
CA ASP A 63 -10.33 -7.94 -19.68
C ASP A 63 -10.27 -9.34 -20.29
N THR A 64 -9.90 -9.42 -21.57
CA THR A 64 -9.61 -10.72 -22.21
C THR A 64 -8.24 -11.24 -21.76
N PRO A 65 -7.96 -12.56 -21.87
CA PRO A 65 -6.65 -13.12 -21.52
C PRO A 65 -5.47 -12.43 -22.24
N GLU A 66 -5.68 -12.02 -23.50
CA GLU A 66 -4.68 -11.32 -24.29
C GLU A 66 -4.42 -9.90 -23.73
N THR A 67 -5.48 -9.19 -23.34
CA THR A 67 -5.40 -7.87 -22.72
C THR A 67 -4.68 -7.95 -21.38
N ILE A 68 -5.03 -8.93 -20.54
CA ILE A 68 -4.36 -9.16 -19.23
C ILE A 68 -2.86 -9.39 -19.45
N LYS A 69 -2.50 -10.25 -20.36
CA LYS A 69 -1.09 -10.54 -20.69
C LYS A 69 -0.36 -9.28 -21.14
N TRP A 70 -0.96 -8.47 -21.99
CA TRP A 70 -0.39 -7.22 -22.46
C TRP A 70 -0.19 -6.21 -21.32
N LEU A 71 -1.21 -6.00 -20.47
CA LEU A 71 -1.15 -5.09 -19.32
C LEU A 71 -0.04 -5.48 -18.34
N LYS A 72 0.05 -6.77 -18.01
CA LYS A 72 1.08 -7.30 -17.09
C LYS A 72 2.50 -7.16 -17.67
N GLN A 73 2.66 -7.11 -18.96
CA GLN A 73 3.97 -6.96 -19.61
C GLN A 73 4.33 -5.50 -19.88
N LYS A 74 3.35 -4.62 -20.14
CA LYS A 74 3.55 -3.24 -20.60
C LYS A 74 4.50 -2.44 -19.73
N ASN A 75 4.29 -2.44 -18.42
CA ASN A 75 5.05 -1.64 -17.48
C ASN A 75 5.93 -2.48 -16.53
N LYS A 76 6.04 -3.77 -16.77
CA LYS A 76 6.79 -4.69 -15.90
C LYS A 76 8.22 -4.24 -15.69
N LYS A 77 8.57 -3.97 -14.43
CA LYS A 77 9.91 -3.52 -14.00
C LYS A 77 10.42 -2.24 -14.69
N ARG A 78 9.53 -1.41 -15.20
CA ARG A 78 9.91 -0.12 -15.79
C ARG A 78 10.15 0.91 -14.70
N VAL A 79 11.25 1.65 -14.81
CA VAL A 79 11.56 2.78 -13.93
C VAL A 79 10.48 3.85 -14.07
N GLY A 80 10.07 4.46 -12.97
CA GLY A 80 9.03 5.50 -12.95
C GLY A 80 7.59 4.98 -12.98
N LYS A 81 7.39 3.64 -12.90
CA LYS A 81 6.07 3.04 -12.75
C LYS A 81 5.88 2.55 -11.31
N PHE A 82 4.68 2.75 -10.78
CA PHE A 82 4.32 2.35 -9.43
C PHE A 82 3.85 0.90 -9.40
N LYS A 83 4.17 0.22 -8.33
CA LYS A 83 3.76 -1.15 -8.08
C LYS A 83 3.08 -1.22 -6.73
N ASP A 84 1.95 -1.89 -6.67
CA ASP A 84 1.31 -2.18 -5.40
C ASP A 84 2.16 -3.19 -4.61
N GLU A 85 2.72 -2.75 -3.49
CA GLU A 85 3.53 -3.60 -2.61
C GLU A 85 2.68 -4.58 -1.80
N ALA A 86 1.39 -4.30 -1.62
CA ALA A 86 0.45 -5.20 -0.98
C ALA A 86 -0.05 -6.32 -1.92
N GLY A 87 0.16 -6.15 -3.25
CA GLY A 87 -0.21 -7.17 -4.24
C GLY A 87 -1.72 -7.37 -4.40
N GLY A 88 -2.53 -6.37 -4.04
CA GLY A 88 -3.99 -6.45 -4.05
C GLY A 88 -4.61 -6.84 -2.71
N GLU A 89 -3.80 -7.13 -1.70
CA GLU A 89 -4.31 -7.43 -0.35
C GLU A 89 -4.74 -6.15 0.36
N PRO A 90 -5.93 -6.11 1.00
CA PRO A 90 -6.39 -4.93 1.70
C PRO A 90 -5.51 -4.57 2.89
N ILE A 91 -5.10 -3.30 2.98
CA ILE A 91 -4.43 -2.76 4.16
C ILE A 91 -5.51 -2.30 5.14
N LEU A 92 -5.63 -2.98 6.28
CA LEU A 92 -6.64 -2.70 7.30
C LEU A 92 -6.25 -1.54 8.20
N GLU A 93 -4.98 -1.49 8.61
CA GLU A 93 -4.46 -0.48 9.52
C GLU A 93 -3.03 -0.12 9.17
N PHE A 94 -2.65 1.13 9.39
CA PHE A 94 -1.29 1.64 9.20
C PHE A 94 -0.85 2.49 10.39
N VAL A 95 0.41 2.30 10.83
CA VAL A 95 1.06 3.14 11.84
C VAL A 95 2.47 3.50 11.38
N GLY A 96 2.70 4.79 11.19
CA GLY A 96 4.02 5.37 10.90
C GLY A 96 4.54 6.14 12.11
N LEU A 97 5.74 5.80 12.60
CA LEU A 97 6.40 6.54 13.69
C LEU A 97 7.36 7.60 13.12
N ARG A 98 8.09 7.23 12.10
CA ARG A 98 9.06 8.07 11.39
C ARG A 98 9.49 7.38 10.10
N ALA A 99 10.24 8.08 9.25
CA ALA A 99 10.84 7.50 8.05
C ALA A 99 11.52 6.15 8.36
N LYS A 100 11.17 5.12 7.59
CA LYS A 100 11.68 3.73 7.73
C LYS A 100 11.37 3.05 9.08
N ALA A 101 10.33 3.55 9.79
CA ALA A 101 9.80 2.95 11.02
C ALA A 101 8.28 2.98 10.97
N TYR A 102 7.67 1.93 10.39
CA TYR A 102 6.23 1.78 10.22
C TYR A 102 5.79 0.32 10.28
N ALA A 103 4.51 0.13 10.50
CA ALA A 103 3.86 -1.17 10.42
C ALA A 103 2.45 -1.03 9.87
N TYR A 104 1.96 -2.08 9.22
CA TYR A 104 0.60 -2.17 8.75
C TYR A 104 0.08 -3.60 8.86
N LEU A 105 -1.23 -3.72 8.89
CA LEU A 105 -1.95 -4.98 8.89
C LEU A 105 -2.55 -5.21 7.50
N LEU A 106 -2.35 -6.41 6.97
CA LEU A 106 -2.94 -6.88 5.72
C LEU A 106 -3.97 -7.95 6.00
N GLU A 107 -5.06 -7.96 5.25
CA GLU A 107 -5.97 -9.09 5.21
C GLU A 107 -5.57 -9.99 4.03
N THR A 108 -5.15 -11.21 4.33
CA THR A 108 -4.66 -12.18 3.34
C THR A 108 -5.49 -13.46 3.42
N TYR A 109 -5.82 -14.05 2.28
CA TYR A 109 -6.51 -15.33 2.24
C TYR A 109 -5.53 -16.51 2.33
N ASP A 110 -5.63 -17.30 3.41
CA ASP A 110 -4.82 -18.51 3.55
C ASP A 110 -5.50 -19.71 2.92
N CYS A 111 -4.99 -20.14 1.77
CA CYS A 111 -5.50 -21.32 1.03
C CYS A 111 -5.40 -22.64 1.81
N LYS A 112 -4.62 -22.73 2.90
CA LYS A 112 -4.46 -23.95 3.69
C LYS A 112 -5.56 -24.09 4.74
N SER A 113 -5.86 -22.98 5.43
CA SER A 113 -6.94 -22.94 6.42
C SER A 113 -8.31 -22.60 5.79
N ASN A 114 -8.32 -22.12 4.54
CA ASN A 114 -9.50 -21.63 3.83
C ASN A 114 -10.19 -20.46 4.59
N GLU A 115 -9.40 -19.61 5.22
CA GLU A 115 -9.87 -18.48 6.02
C GLU A 115 -9.08 -17.22 5.70
N PHE A 116 -9.67 -16.06 5.97
CA PHE A 116 -8.94 -14.79 5.98
C PHE A 116 -8.12 -14.68 7.26
N ILE A 117 -6.86 -14.33 7.10
CA ILE A 117 -5.92 -14.10 8.21
C ILE A 117 -5.38 -12.69 8.16
N ILE A 118 -4.99 -12.15 9.31
CA ILE A 118 -4.36 -10.84 9.40
C ILE A 118 -2.84 -11.01 9.50
N GLU A 119 -2.13 -10.58 8.48
CA GLU A 119 -0.68 -10.53 8.47
C GLU A 119 -0.15 -9.16 8.88
N GLN A 120 1.00 -9.16 9.58
CA GLN A 120 1.69 -7.93 9.99
C GLN A 120 2.90 -7.69 9.10
N SER A 121 2.94 -6.56 8.40
CA SER A 121 4.15 -6.06 7.77
C SER A 121 4.80 -4.99 8.65
N LYS A 122 6.13 -5.06 8.81
CA LYS A 122 6.89 -4.20 9.72
C LYS A 122 8.22 -3.80 9.11
N LYS A 123 8.52 -2.50 9.15
CA LYS A 123 9.81 -1.96 8.74
C LYS A 123 10.36 -1.10 9.88
N LEU A 124 11.57 -1.43 10.33
CA LEU A 124 12.23 -0.70 11.40
C LEU A 124 13.74 -0.69 11.12
N LYS A 125 14.20 0.38 10.45
CA LYS A 125 15.61 0.54 10.10
C LYS A 125 16.44 0.79 11.36
N GLY A 126 17.63 0.16 11.42
CA GLY A 126 18.54 0.24 12.56
C GLY A 126 18.38 -0.90 13.57
N ILE A 127 17.34 -1.72 13.44
CA ILE A 127 17.14 -2.91 14.28
C ILE A 127 17.36 -4.18 13.44
N LYS A 128 18.00 -5.18 14.02
CA LYS A 128 18.25 -6.46 13.34
C LYS A 128 16.93 -7.10 12.90
N LYS A 129 16.85 -7.54 11.64
CA LYS A 129 15.61 -8.13 11.05
C LYS A 129 15.00 -9.25 11.91
N ASN A 130 15.83 -10.11 12.52
CA ASN A 130 15.37 -11.19 13.40
C ASN A 130 14.67 -10.66 14.66
N VAL A 131 15.08 -9.52 15.20
CA VAL A 131 14.44 -8.89 16.35
C VAL A 131 13.11 -8.30 15.95
N VAL A 132 13.07 -7.58 14.82
CA VAL A 132 11.83 -7.02 14.27
C VAL A 132 10.81 -8.13 14.00
N LYS A 133 11.23 -9.24 13.38
CA LYS A 133 10.32 -10.36 13.06
C LYS A 133 9.80 -11.07 14.31
N LYS A 134 10.65 -11.33 15.31
CA LYS A 134 10.32 -12.23 16.44
C LYS A 134 9.82 -11.49 17.69
N LYS A 135 10.25 -10.25 17.92
CA LYS A 135 10.01 -9.55 19.20
C LYS A 135 9.18 -8.28 19.10
N ILE A 136 8.99 -7.74 17.88
CA ILE A 136 8.26 -6.51 17.67
C ILE A 136 6.95 -6.85 16.96
N HIS A 137 5.83 -6.41 17.53
CA HIS A 137 4.47 -6.62 17.01
C HIS A 137 3.84 -5.29 16.62
N TYR A 138 2.80 -5.30 15.77
CA TYR A 138 2.07 -4.11 15.36
C TYR A 138 1.67 -3.21 16.53
N LYS A 139 1.13 -3.78 17.61
CA LYS A 139 0.78 -3.05 18.83
C LYS A 139 1.91 -2.27 19.49
N ASN A 140 3.18 -2.65 19.27
CA ASN A 140 4.31 -1.87 19.78
C ASN A 140 4.47 -0.55 19.00
N PHE A 141 4.13 -0.52 17.71
CA PHE A 141 4.08 0.71 16.92
C PHE A 141 2.91 1.59 17.36
N VAL A 142 1.72 1.01 17.57
CA VAL A 142 0.55 1.75 18.09
C VAL A 142 0.87 2.39 19.45
N PHE A 143 1.50 1.66 20.36
CA PHE A 143 1.92 2.20 21.65
C PHE A 143 2.96 3.32 21.48
N GLY A 144 3.95 3.11 20.62
CA GLY A 144 4.97 4.13 20.30
C GLY A 144 4.37 5.40 19.72
N SER A 145 3.38 5.31 18.82
CA SER A 145 2.70 6.47 18.26
C SER A 145 1.97 7.29 19.34
N ARG A 146 1.29 6.60 20.27
CA ARG A 146 0.59 7.26 21.41
C ARG A 146 1.56 8.03 22.33
N LEU A 147 2.74 7.51 22.58
CA LEU A 147 3.76 8.20 23.37
C LEU A 147 4.28 9.46 22.67
N LEU A 148 4.43 9.42 21.34
CA LEU A 148 4.85 10.59 20.55
C LEU A 148 3.78 11.68 20.47
N CYS A 149 2.50 11.32 20.60
CA CYS A 149 1.38 12.27 20.62
C CYS A 149 1.15 12.94 21.98
N THR A 150 1.76 12.45 23.07
CA THR A 150 1.57 13.05 24.43
C THR A 150 2.49 14.23 24.70
N ASP A 151 3.49 14.47 23.87
CA ASP A 151 4.49 15.55 24.05
C ASP A 151 4.19 16.85 23.26
N GLY A 152 3.01 17.01 22.71
CA GLY A 152 2.59 18.24 22.04
C GLY A 152 1.34 18.06 21.20
N ASP A 153 0.33 18.83 21.52
CA ASP A 153 -0.96 18.92 20.84
C ASP A 153 -0.83 18.82 19.30
N ILE A 154 -1.16 17.65 18.78
CA ILE A 154 -1.55 17.51 17.38
C ILE A 154 -3.03 17.18 17.40
N SER A 155 -3.86 18.21 17.30
CA SER A 155 -5.26 18.06 16.88
C SER A 155 -5.25 17.48 15.46
N ILE A 156 -5.87 16.33 15.31
CA ILE A 156 -6.21 15.70 14.04
C ILE A 156 -7.40 16.42 13.46
#